data_ba7fba765befe0a18107f0cc05f5e964
#
_entry.id   ba7fba765befe0a18107f0cc05f5e964
#
_cell.length_a   1.000
_cell.length_b   1.000
_cell.length_c   1.000
_cell.angle_alpha   90.00
_cell.angle_beta   90.00
_cell.angle_gamma   90.00
#
_symmetry.space_group_name_H-M   'P 1'
#
loop_
_entity.id
_entity.type
_entity.pdbx_description
1 polymer ?
#
loop_
_entity_poly.entity_id
_entity_poly.type
_entity_poly.pdbx_seq_one_letter_code
_entity_poly.pdbx_strand_id
1 'polypeptide(L)'
;MDNKIDTNKYKSLLENIKKEVLNAQYKAIYAVNKEMMFMYWHIGKIILDNSQWGNKFIDNLSIDLKIEFPKIKGFSVRNLKYMKKFAKEYSDFEFVQGVLAQITWYHNIVLMDKVNDIEERKWYIKEIVKNGWSSNMLKMQINGKVYERQALAEKITNFNLTLPSVQSDLATQTMKDPYLFDFISIKGKVKELQIENAMINRIKDVLIELGKGFAFVGSEYK
;
A
#
# COMPACT_ATOMS: atom_id res chain seq x y z
N MET A 1 -44.37 28.92 -20.43
CA MET A 1 -44.27 27.94 -19.36
C MET A 1 -42.79 27.90 -18.90
N ASP A 2 -42.50 28.63 -17.82
CA ASP A 2 -41.15 28.63 -17.22
C ASP A 2 -40.88 27.28 -16.60
N ASN A 3 -40.06 26.51 -17.28
CA ASN A 3 -39.59 25.20 -16.80
C ASN A 3 -38.49 25.43 -15.73
N LYS A 4 -38.89 25.88 -14.51
CA LYS A 4 -37.97 26.00 -13.38
C LYS A 4 -37.39 24.64 -13.10
N ILE A 5 -36.14 24.42 -13.44
CA ILE A 5 -35.40 23.22 -13.08
C ILE A 5 -35.38 23.11 -11.54
N ASP A 6 -35.92 22.06 -11.00
CA ASP A 6 -35.81 21.75 -9.58
C ASP A 6 -34.33 21.63 -9.20
N THR A 7 -33.84 22.60 -8.44
CA THR A 7 -32.43 22.74 -8.08
C THR A 7 -31.89 21.50 -7.34
N ASN A 8 -32.72 20.83 -6.56
CA ASN A 8 -32.31 19.61 -5.82
C ASN A 8 -32.18 18.42 -6.76
N LYS A 9 -33.14 18.27 -7.68
CA LYS A 9 -33.10 17.23 -8.71
C LYS A 9 -31.92 17.41 -9.66
N TYR A 10 -31.62 18.67 -10.04
CA TYR A 10 -30.43 18.97 -10.85
C TYR A 10 -29.12 18.65 -10.13
N LYS A 11 -28.98 19.00 -8.83
CA LYS A 11 -27.79 18.66 -8.06
C LYS A 11 -27.59 17.15 -7.95
N SER A 12 -28.64 16.39 -7.67
CA SER A 12 -28.59 14.93 -7.61
C SER A 12 -28.16 14.32 -8.97
N LEU A 13 -28.72 14.82 -10.08
CA LEU A 13 -28.33 14.40 -11.41
C LEU A 13 -26.86 14.69 -11.69
N LEU A 14 -26.38 15.89 -11.35
CA LEU A 14 -24.99 16.29 -11.52
C LEU A 14 -24.04 15.39 -10.72
N GLU A 15 -24.37 15.08 -9.46
CA GLU A 15 -23.53 14.18 -8.64
C GLU A 15 -23.51 12.76 -9.22
N ASN A 16 -24.61 12.25 -9.74
CA ASN A 16 -24.64 10.96 -10.42
C ASN A 16 -23.76 10.95 -11.67
N ILE A 17 -23.85 11.98 -12.51
CA ILE A 17 -23.00 12.11 -13.71
C ILE A 17 -21.51 12.19 -13.32
N LYS A 18 -21.15 13.00 -12.30
CA LYS A 18 -19.77 13.07 -11.80
C LYS A 18 -19.25 11.71 -11.37
N LYS A 19 -20.07 10.95 -10.62
CA LYS A 19 -19.71 9.61 -10.17
C LYS A 19 -19.47 8.66 -11.33
N GLU A 20 -20.31 8.69 -12.36
CA GLU A 20 -20.13 7.87 -13.58
C GLU A 20 -18.85 8.25 -14.33
N VAL A 21 -18.57 9.54 -14.50
CA VAL A 21 -17.33 10.01 -15.15
C VAL A 21 -16.10 9.54 -14.37
N LEU A 22 -16.07 9.72 -13.03
CA LEU A 22 -14.97 9.29 -12.20
C LEU A 22 -14.76 7.77 -12.23
N ASN A 23 -15.84 7.00 -12.20
CA ASN A 23 -15.78 5.54 -12.33
C ASN A 23 -15.21 5.10 -13.69
N ALA A 24 -15.63 5.75 -14.78
CA ALA A 24 -15.12 5.45 -16.11
C ALA A 24 -13.63 5.79 -16.23
N GLN A 25 -13.20 6.94 -15.69
CA GLN A 25 -11.78 7.33 -15.64
C GLN A 25 -10.95 6.34 -14.84
N TYR A 26 -11.45 5.94 -13.66
CA TYR A 26 -10.76 4.94 -12.81
C TYR A 26 -10.59 3.61 -13.54
N LYS A 27 -11.66 3.09 -14.17
CA LYS A 27 -11.59 1.85 -14.96
C LYS A 27 -10.59 1.93 -16.10
N ALA A 28 -10.56 3.07 -16.82
CA ALA A 28 -9.61 3.29 -17.91
C ALA A 28 -8.15 3.30 -17.41
N ILE A 29 -7.85 4.03 -16.34
CA ILE A 29 -6.51 4.09 -15.73
C ILE A 29 -6.09 2.70 -15.25
N TYR A 30 -6.99 1.97 -14.60
CA TYR A 30 -6.73 0.61 -14.14
C TYR A 30 -6.41 -0.35 -15.29
N ALA A 31 -7.20 -0.28 -16.39
CA ALA A 31 -6.97 -1.10 -17.57
C ALA A 31 -5.60 -0.82 -18.20
N VAL A 32 -5.24 0.45 -18.37
CA VAL A 32 -3.93 0.85 -18.91
C VAL A 32 -2.79 0.36 -18.01
N ASN A 33 -2.91 0.52 -16.68
CA ASN A 33 -1.90 0.02 -15.73
C ASN A 33 -1.75 -1.50 -15.82
N LYS A 34 -2.87 -2.22 -15.92
CA LYS A 34 -2.90 -3.68 -16.07
C LYS A 34 -2.13 -4.13 -17.31
N GLU A 35 -2.43 -3.54 -18.48
CA GLU A 35 -1.74 -3.87 -19.74
C GLU A 35 -0.24 -3.53 -19.67
N MET A 36 0.12 -2.43 -19.04
CA MET A 36 1.53 -2.07 -18.84
C MET A 36 2.26 -3.08 -17.94
N MET A 37 1.62 -3.58 -16.86
CA MET A 37 2.20 -4.61 -16.00
C MET A 37 2.42 -5.92 -16.78
N PHE A 38 1.48 -6.31 -17.62
CA PHE A 38 1.62 -7.49 -18.48
C PHE A 38 2.77 -7.34 -19.46
N MET A 39 2.80 -6.21 -20.16
CA MET A 39 3.89 -5.92 -21.08
C MET A 39 5.26 -6.01 -20.36
N TYR A 40 5.39 -5.42 -19.19
CA TYR A 40 6.63 -5.46 -18.41
C TYR A 40 6.99 -6.86 -17.93
N TRP A 41 6.01 -7.64 -17.53
CA TRP A 41 6.23 -9.04 -17.15
C TRP A 41 6.68 -9.88 -18.36
N HIS A 42 6.02 -9.77 -19.51
CA HIS A 42 6.38 -10.46 -20.73
C HIS A 42 7.77 -10.07 -21.24
N ILE A 43 8.11 -8.79 -21.26
CA ILE A 43 9.47 -8.32 -21.60
C ILE A 43 10.48 -8.91 -20.62
N GLY A 44 10.17 -8.88 -19.32
CA GLY A 44 11.01 -9.48 -18.30
C GLY A 44 11.23 -10.97 -18.50
N LYS A 45 10.20 -11.71 -18.90
CA LYS A 45 10.27 -13.14 -19.25
C LYS A 45 11.17 -13.39 -20.45
N ILE A 46 11.00 -12.63 -21.52
CA ILE A 46 11.86 -12.72 -22.73
C ILE A 46 13.32 -12.47 -22.34
N ILE A 47 13.60 -11.43 -21.54
CA ILE A 47 14.97 -11.14 -21.08
C ILE A 47 15.51 -12.26 -20.19
N LEU A 48 14.68 -12.86 -19.34
CA LEU A 48 15.08 -13.93 -18.46
C LEU A 48 15.45 -15.20 -19.24
N ASP A 49 14.61 -15.57 -20.19
CA ASP A 49 14.79 -16.77 -21.02
C ASP A 49 16.01 -16.66 -21.96
N ASN A 50 16.47 -15.42 -22.27
CA ASN A 50 17.63 -15.15 -23.10
C ASN A 50 18.85 -14.61 -22.30
N SER A 51 18.92 -14.90 -21.01
CA SER A 51 19.98 -14.37 -20.12
C SER A 51 21.38 -14.90 -20.44
N GLN A 52 21.51 -15.97 -21.23
CA GLN A 52 22.80 -16.52 -21.73
C GLN A 52 23.53 -15.58 -22.68
N TRP A 53 22.90 -14.54 -23.25
CA TRP A 53 23.55 -13.63 -24.23
C TRP A 53 24.51 -12.60 -23.59
N GLY A 54 24.73 -12.70 -22.29
CA GLY A 54 25.76 -11.96 -21.57
C GLY A 54 25.33 -10.56 -21.08
N ASN A 55 26.27 -9.88 -20.43
CA ASN A 55 25.98 -8.64 -19.69
C ASN A 55 25.59 -7.45 -20.58
N LYS A 56 26.06 -7.41 -21.85
CA LYS A 56 25.77 -6.32 -22.79
C LYS A 56 24.39 -6.44 -23.47
N PHE A 57 23.73 -7.59 -23.34
CA PHE A 57 22.42 -7.82 -23.98
C PHE A 57 21.38 -6.79 -23.59
N ILE A 58 21.21 -6.51 -22.30
CA ILE A 58 20.21 -5.53 -21.82
C ILE A 58 20.58 -4.10 -22.23
N ASP A 59 21.88 -3.79 -22.29
CA ASP A 59 22.32 -2.46 -22.71
C ASP A 59 22.00 -2.23 -24.20
N ASN A 60 22.30 -3.18 -25.07
CA ASN A 60 21.96 -3.13 -26.50
C ASN A 60 20.44 -3.09 -26.69
N LEU A 61 19.71 -3.98 -26.03
CA LEU A 61 18.24 -4.00 -26.08
C LEU A 61 17.62 -2.65 -25.67
N SER A 62 18.20 -1.98 -24.67
CA SER A 62 17.73 -0.64 -24.26
C SER A 62 17.94 0.41 -25.35
N ILE A 63 19.04 0.32 -26.11
CA ILE A 63 19.34 1.23 -27.22
C ILE A 63 18.35 0.99 -28.37
N ASP A 64 18.20 -0.25 -28.78
CA ASP A 64 17.35 -0.63 -29.93
C ASP A 64 15.86 -0.31 -29.64
N LEU A 65 15.37 -0.62 -28.43
CA LEU A 65 14.00 -0.30 -28.03
C LEU A 65 13.73 1.22 -27.97
N LYS A 66 14.70 2.04 -27.61
CA LYS A 66 14.55 3.51 -27.63
C LYS A 66 14.53 4.07 -29.03
N ILE A 67 15.26 3.46 -29.97
CA ILE A 67 15.23 3.84 -31.39
C ILE A 67 13.86 3.49 -31.99
N GLU A 68 13.39 2.27 -31.74
CA GLU A 68 12.12 1.78 -32.28
C GLU A 68 10.91 2.49 -31.64
N PHE A 69 10.96 2.77 -30.34
CA PHE A 69 9.88 3.39 -29.57
C PHE A 69 10.31 4.69 -28.87
N PRO A 70 10.65 5.76 -29.60
CA PRO A 70 11.27 6.98 -29.02
C PRO A 70 10.35 7.72 -28.04
N LYS A 71 9.04 7.52 -28.12
CA LYS A 71 8.05 8.12 -27.21
C LYS A 71 7.88 7.38 -25.89
N ILE A 72 8.33 6.13 -25.79
CA ILE A 72 8.20 5.30 -24.60
C ILE A 72 9.44 5.42 -23.71
N LYS A 73 9.30 6.07 -22.56
CA LYS A 73 10.43 6.29 -21.64
C LYS A 73 10.79 5.06 -20.78
N GLY A 74 9.98 4.01 -20.82
CA GLY A 74 10.07 2.84 -19.95
C GLY A 74 11.24 1.88 -20.27
N PHE A 75 12.01 2.06 -21.35
CA PHE A 75 13.01 1.12 -21.82
C PHE A 75 14.46 1.48 -21.42
N SER A 76 14.66 2.08 -20.24
CA SER A 76 16.01 2.27 -19.69
C SER A 76 16.59 0.92 -19.23
N VAL A 77 17.92 0.78 -19.28
CA VAL A 77 18.66 -0.41 -18.78
C VAL A 77 18.20 -0.79 -17.37
N ARG A 78 18.07 0.20 -16.49
CA ARG A 78 17.58 0.00 -15.11
C ARG A 78 16.19 -0.62 -15.11
N ASN A 79 15.27 -0.09 -15.90
CA ASN A 79 13.91 -0.56 -15.93
C ASN A 79 13.78 -1.96 -16.55
N LEU A 80 14.54 -2.26 -17.60
CA LEU A 80 14.62 -3.61 -18.18
C LEU A 80 15.15 -4.65 -17.16
N LYS A 81 16.12 -4.25 -16.33
CA LYS A 81 16.59 -5.10 -15.21
C LYS A 81 15.49 -5.34 -14.17
N TYR A 82 14.65 -4.33 -13.86
CA TYR A 82 13.49 -4.51 -13.00
C TYR A 82 12.42 -5.38 -13.64
N MET A 83 12.15 -5.26 -14.93
CA MET A 83 11.24 -6.18 -15.64
C MET A 83 11.71 -7.62 -15.55
N LYS A 84 13.03 -7.87 -15.77
CA LYS A 84 13.64 -9.20 -15.57
C LYS A 84 13.46 -9.71 -14.15
N LYS A 85 13.73 -8.86 -13.13
CA LYS A 85 13.55 -9.19 -11.72
C LYS A 85 12.08 -9.52 -11.42
N PHE A 86 11.17 -8.73 -11.96
CA PHE A 86 9.72 -8.90 -11.80
C PHE A 86 9.24 -10.25 -12.33
N ALA A 87 9.63 -10.62 -13.54
CA ALA A 87 9.30 -11.92 -14.13
C ALA A 87 9.93 -13.10 -13.39
N LYS A 88 11.13 -12.91 -12.82
CA LYS A 88 11.81 -13.92 -12.02
C LYS A 88 11.14 -14.16 -10.68
N GLU A 89 10.77 -13.08 -9.97
CA GLU A 89 10.20 -13.17 -8.63
C GLU A 89 8.72 -13.53 -8.63
N TYR A 90 8.01 -13.23 -9.72
CA TYR A 90 6.59 -13.50 -9.89
C TYR A 90 6.38 -14.38 -11.12
N SER A 91 6.65 -15.67 -10.98
CA SER A 91 6.49 -16.66 -12.06
C SER A 91 5.03 -16.97 -12.39
N ASP A 92 4.12 -16.73 -11.45
CA ASP A 92 2.69 -16.94 -11.60
C ASP A 92 2.01 -15.74 -12.27
N PHE A 93 1.56 -15.96 -13.51
CA PHE A 93 0.89 -14.93 -14.30
C PHE A 93 -0.47 -14.52 -13.73
N GLU A 94 -1.21 -15.43 -13.12
CA GLU A 94 -2.52 -15.13 -12.51
C GLU A 94 -2.34 -14.18 -11.31
N PHE A 95 -1.28 -14.39 -10.54
CA PHE A 95 -0.93 -13.48 -9.44
C PHE A 95 -0.56 -12.09 -9.95
N VAL A 96 0.22 -12.00 -11.04
CA VAL A 96 0.56 -10.72 -11.67
C VAL A 96 -0.71 -10.02 -12.15
N GLN A 97 -1.61 -10.76 -12.78
CA GLN A 97 -2.86 -10.24 -13.34
C GLN A 97 -3.84 -9.77 -12.27
N GLY A 98 -4.02 -10.56 -11.22
CA GLY A 98 -5.05 -10.33 -10.21
C GLY A 98 -4.63 -9.34 -9.11
N VAL A 99 -3.37 -9.36 -8.72
CA VAL A 99 -2.90 -8.66 -7.51
C VAL A 99 -1.93 -7.54 -7.84
N LEU A 100 -0.85 -7.84 -8.57
CA LEU A 100 0.20 -6.86 -8.84
C LEU A 100 -0.25 -5.74 -9.80
N ALA A 101 -1.20 -6.01 -10.69
CA ALA A 101 -1.76 -5.02 -11.59
C ALA A 101 -2.66 -3.97 -10.89
N GLN A 102 -3.04 -4.19 -9.64
CA GLN A 102 -3.83 -3.24 -8.85
C GLN A 102 -3.01 -2.05 -8.34
N ILE A 103 -1.69 -2.18 -8.30
CA ILE A 103 -0.76 -1.15 -7.85
C ILE A 103 0.13 -0.67 -8.99
N THR A 104 0.76 0.50 -8.86
CA THR A 104 1.60 1.04 -9.94
C THR A 104 2.93 0.29 -10.05
N TRP A 105 3.58 0.41 -11.20
CA TRP A 105 4.92 -0.14 -11.42
C TRP A 105 5.93 0.29 -10.34
N TYR A 106 5.85 1.54 -9.91
CA TYR A 106 6.77 2.07 -8.90
C TYR A 106 6.56 1.43 -7.52
N HIS A 107 5.33 1.07 -7.16
CA HIS A 107 5.06 0.29 -5.95
C HIS A 107 5.69 -1.11 -6.06
N ASN A 108 5.54 -1.77 -7.20
CA ASN A 108 6.16 -3.08 -7.43
C ASN A 108 7.69 -3.03 -7.31
N ILE A 109 8.34 -1.98 -7.86
CA ILE A 109 9.80 -1.77 -7.68
C ILE A 109 10.15 -1.65 -6.19
N VAL A 110 9.42 -0.82 -5.43
CA VAL A 110 9.68 -0.63 -4.00
C VAL A 110 9.54 -1.93 -3.22
N LEU A 111 8.50 -2.71 -3.50
CA LEU A 111 8.28 -4.00 -2.85
C LEU A 111 9.40 -5.00 -3.17
N MET A 112 9.80 -5.12 -4.44
CA MET A 112 10.91 -5.99 -4.84
C MET A 112 12.25 -5.59 -4.21
N ASP A 113 12.47 -4.30 -3.95
CA ASP A 113 13.74 -3.82 -3.38
C ASP A 113 13.79 -3.90 -1.85
N LYS A 114 12.65 -3.82 -1.17
CA LYS A 114 12.61 -3.65 0.29
C LYS A 114 11.98 -4.80 1.06
N VAL A 115 11.22 -5.66 0.41
CA VAL A 115 10.48 -6.74 1.06
C VAL A 115 10.83 -8.06 0.39
N ASN A 116 11.42 -9.00 1.13
CA ASN A 116 11.84 -10.28 0.59
C ASN A 116 10.74 -11.34 0.66
N ASP A 117 9.93 -11.30 1.71
CA ASP A 117 8.86 -12.26 1.94
C ASP A 117 7.65 -11.98 1.06
N ILE A 118 7.12 -13.02 0.41
CA ILE A 118 6.01 -12.89 -0.55
C ILE A 118 4.67 -12.60 0.15
N GLU A 119 4.46 -13.14 1.35
CA GLU A 119 3.23 -12.90 2.11
C GLU A 119 3.21 -11.49 2.68
N GLU A 120 4.36 -10.99 3.12
CA GLU A 120 4.51 -9.59 3.50
C GLU A 120 4.25 -8.65 2.32
N ARG A 121 4.75 -8.97 1.11
CA ARG A 121 4.42 -8.20 -0.11
C ARG A 121 2.93 -8.20 -0.40
N LYS A 122 2.26 -9.35 -0.33
CA LYS A 122 0.81 -9.47 -0.53
C LYS A 122 0.04 -8.61 0.47
N TRP A 123 0.51 -8.57 1.71
CA TRP A 123 -0.09 -7.74 2.74
C TRP A 123 0.06 -6.25 2.39
N TYR A 124 1.27 -5.79 2.04
CA TYR A 124 1.47 -4.39 1.62
C TYR A 124 0.64 -4.02 0.39
N ILE A 125 0.48 -4.91 -0.58
CA ILE A 125 -0.36 -4.66 -1.75
C ILE A 125 -1.82 -4.41 -1.35
N LYS A 126 -2.36 -5.23 -0.46
CA LYS A 126 -3.72 -5.04 0.08
C LYS A 126 -3.85 -3.69 0.79
N GLU A 127 -2.86 -3.31 1.59
CA GLU A 127 -2.87 -2.02 2.29
C GLU A 127 -2.72 -0.83 1.34
N ILE A 128 -1.90 -0.95 0.28
CA ILE A 128 -1.81 0.08 -0.78
C ILE A 128 -3.18 0.30 -1.43
N VAL A 129 -3.84 -0.78 -1.83
CA VAL A 129 -5.15 -0.71 -2.50
C VAL A 129 -6.22 -0.14 -1.56
N LYS A 130 -6.25 -0.59 -0.32
CA LYS A 130 -7.22 -0.19 0.70
C LYS A 130 -7.08 1.29 1.09
N ASN A 131 -5.85 1.77 1.27
CA ASN A 131 -5.57 3.09 1.84
C ASN A 131 -5.10 4.11 0.80
N GLY A 132 -4.94 3.72 -0.46
CA GLY A 132 -4.46 4.60 -1.53
C GLY A 132 -3.03 5.12 -1.30
N TRP A 133 -2.15 4.31 -0.68
CA TRP A 133 -0.79 4.75 -0.37
C TRP A 133 -0.01 5.10 -1.63
N SER A 134 0.70 6.23 -1.59
CA SER A 134 1.70 6.55 -2.59
C SER A 134 2.96 5.69 -2.39
N SER A 135 3.82 5.62 -3.40
CA SER A 135 5.10 4.88 -3.28
C SER A 135 6.02 5.43 -2.19
N ASN A 136 5.93 6.73 -1.87
CA ASN A 136 6.67 7.32 -0.75
C ASN A 136 6.06 6.91 0.60
N MET A 137 4.73 6.90 0.70
CA MET A 137 4.04 6.39 1.89
C MET A 137 4.39 4.92 2.12
N LEU A 138 4.33 4.08 1.06
CA LEU A 138 4.75 2.68 1.15
C LEU A 138 6.17 2.53 1.71
N LYS A 139 7.14 3.33 1.21
CA LYS A 139 8.52 3.31 1.73
C LYS A 139 8.57 3.65 3.22
N MET A 140 7.79 4.64 3.67
CA MET A 140 7.71 5.02 5.09
C MET A 140 7.13 3.87 5.92
N GLN A 141 6.04 3.24 5.46
CA GLN A 141 5.41 2.13 6.17
C GLN A 141 6.33 0.91 6.28
N ILE A 142 7.06 0.56 5.20
CA ILE A 142 8.06 -0.52 5.23
C ILE A 142 9.19 -0.17 6.21
N ASN A 143 9.77 1.02 6.12
CA ASN A 143 10.85 1.45 7.02
C ASN A 143 10.38 1.50 8.49
N GLY A 144 9.10 1.83 8.73
CA GLY A 144 8.45 1.82 10.03
C GLY A 144 8.03 0.42 10.51
N LYS A 145 8.31 -0.65 9.74
CA LYS A 145 8.00 -2.04 10.09
C LYS A 145 6.52 -2.28 10.45
N VAL A 146 5.62 -1.66 9.69
CA VAL A 146 4.18 -1.68 9.99
C VAL A 146 3.63 -3.10 9.93
N TYR A 147 4.08 -3.93 8.99
CA TYR A 147 3.70 -5.34 8.91
C TYR A 147 4.02 -6.10 10.20
N GLU A 148 5.27 -6.00 10.67
CA GLU A 148 5.71 -6.67 11.91
C GLU A 148 4.89 -6.19 13.12
N ARG A 149 4.66 -4.87 13.23
CA ARG A 149 3.88 -4.29 14.32
C ARG A 149 2.41 -4.74 14.31
N GLN A 150 1.79 -4.80 13.14
CA GLN A 150 0.40 -5.26 13.03
C GLN A 150 0.27 -6.76 13.28
N ALA A 151 1.20 -7.58 12.77
CA ALA A 151 1.22 -9.01 13.05
C ALA A 151 1.44 -9.30 14.55
N LEU A 152 2.26 -8.50 15.24
CA LEU A 152 2.43 -8.57 16.69
C LEU A 152 1.18 -8.12 17.44
N ALA A 153 0.54 -7.02 17.02
CA ALA A 153 -0.70 -6.54 17.62
C ALA A 153 -1.83 -7.57 17.53
N GLU A 154 -1.93 -8.30 16.41
CA GLU A 154 -2.90 -9.41 16.28
C GLU A 154 -2.63 -10.57 17.22
N LYS A 155 -1.36 -10.81 17.58
CA LYS A 155 -0.97 -11.90 18.50
C LYS A 155 -1.07 -11.52 19.98
N ILE A 156 -0.95 -10.24 20.31
CA ILE A 156 -0.79 -9.76 21.70
C ILE A 156 -2.08 -9.14 22.27
N THR A 157 -3.07 -8.82 21.43
CA THR A 157 -4.31 -8.22 21.95
C THR A 157 -5.14 -9.23 22.73
N ASN A 158 -5.25 -9.04 24.03
CA ASN A 158 -6.14 -9.79 24.92
C ASN A 158 -7.56 -9.15 25.01
N PHE A 159 -7.86 -8.17 24.17
CA PHE A 159 -9.15 -7.47 24.16
C PHE A 159 -10.34 -8.40 23.94
N ASN A 160 -10.15 -9.45 23.11
CA ASN A 160 -11.18 -10.46 22.86
C ASN A 160 -11.53 -11.28 24.12
N LEU A 161 -10.63 -11.33 25.12
CA LEU A 161 -10.84 -12.04 26.37
C LEU A 161 -11.39 -11.14 27.48
N THR A 162 -11.16 -9.83 27.40
CA THR A 162 -11.44 -8.88 28.49
C THR A 162 -12.56 -7.87 28.18
N LEU A 163 -12.90 -7.67 26.92
CA LEU A 163 -13.91 -6.70 26.49
C LEU A 163 -15.07 -7.38 25.74
N PRO A 164 -16.31 -6.84 25.83
CA PRO A 164 -17.39 -7.24 24.94
C PRO A 164 -16.98 -7.09 23.47
N SER A 165 -17.51 -7.93 22.59
CA SER A 165 -17.06 -8.05 21.19
C SER A 165 -16.94 -6.72 20.44
N VAL A 166 -17.94 -5.84 20.57
CA VAL A 166 -17.93 -4.52 19.89
C VAL A 166 -16.81 -3.61 20.41
N GLN A 167 -16.53 -3.64 21.71
CA GLN A 167 -15.46 -2.83 22.33
C GLN A 167 -14.08 -3.41 22.01
N SER A 168 -13.96 -4.73 21.95
CA SER A 168 -12.75 -5.42 21.54
C SER A 168 -12.37 -5.08 20.09
N ASP A 169 -13.34 -5.09 19.18
CA ASP A 169 -13.11 -4.76 17.76
C ASP A 169 -12.68 -3.29 17.60
N LEU A 170 -13.35 -2.37 18.31
CA LEU A 170 -12.98 -0.96 18.30
C LEU A 170 -11.59 -0.71 18.88
N ALA A 171 -11.27 -1.32 20.02
CA ALA A 171 -9.93 -1.22 20.62
C ALA A 171 -8.85 -1.79 19.69
N THR A 172 -9.11 -2.92 19.06
CA THR A 172 -8.20 -3.54 18.08
C THR A 172 -8.00 -2.65 16.85
N GLN A 173 -9.06 -2.03 16.33
CA GLN A 173 -8.96 -1.08 15.22
C GLN A 173 -8.19 0.18 15.61
N THR A 174 -8.45 0.72 16.79
CA THR A 174 -7.73 1.90 17.30
C THR A 174 -6.24 1.63 17.48
N MET A 175 -5.88 0.45 18.01
CA MET A 175 -4.48 0.03 18.15
C MET A 175 -3.79 -0.25 16.80
N LYS A 176 -4.55 -0.54 15.75
CA LYS A 176 -4.02 -0.73 14.37
C LYS A 176 -3.89 0.58 13.60
N ASP A 177 -4.41 1.69 14.10
CA ASP A 177 -4.35 2.96 13.41
C ASP A 177 -2.91 3.51 13.41
N PRO A 178 -2.26 3.61 12.24
CA PRO A 178 -0.90 4.14 12.14
C PRO A 178 -0.79 5.61 12.61
N TYR A 179 -1.86 6.40 12.55
CA TYR A 179 -1.88 7.78 13.04
C TYR A 179 -1.79 7.86 14.57
N LEU A 180 -2.26 6.82 15.29
CA LEU A 180 -2.10 6.76 16.74
C LEU A 180 -0.60 6.72 17.13
N PHE A 181 0.22 6.01 16.36
CA PHE A 181 1.67 5.92 16.60
C PHE A 181 2.41 7.18 16.16
N ASP A 182 1.96 7.86 15.10
CA ASP A 182 2.53 9.16 14.71
C ASP A 182 2.24 10.24 15.75
N PHE A 183 1.07 10.19 16.39
CA PHE A 183 0.72 11.07 17.51
C PHE A 183 1.58 10.83 18.76
N ILE A 184 2.04 9.58 18.97
CA ILE A 184 2.94 9.19 20.07
C ILE A 184 4.42 9.43 19.71
N SER A 185 4.75 9.96 18.52
CA SER A 185 6.11 10.09 18.03
C SER A 185 6.98 10.93 18.97
N ILE A 186 7.93 10.26 19.64
CA ILE A 186 8.92 10.86 20.53
C ILE A 186 10.15 11.20 19.70
N LYS A 187 10.43 12.48 19.52
CA LYS A 187 11.67 12.95 18.87
C LYS A 187 12.83 12.85 19.85
N GLY A 188 13.79 11.95 19.61
CA GLY A 188 15.06 11.88 20.32
C GLY A 188 15.43 10.51 20.89
N LYS A 189 16.70 10.36 21.31
CA LYS A 189 17.17 9.17 22.06
C LYS A 189 16.62 9.26 23.50
N VAL A 190 15.57 8.51 23.79
CA VAL A 190 14.91 8.50 25.10
C VAL A 190 15.07 7.11 25.72
N LYS A 191 15.25 7.04 27.05
CA LYS A 191 15.31 5.77 27.78
C LYS A 191 13.95 5.05 27.71
N GLU A 192 13.95 3.73 27.63
CA GLU A 192 12.78 2.86 27.47
C GLU A 192 11.62 3.22 28.42
N LEU A 193 11.92 3.44 29.70
CA LEU A 193 10.94 3.84 30.71
C LEU A 193 10.27 5.20 30.43
N GLN A 194 10.98 6.14 29.78
CA GLN A 194 10.43 7.44 29.42
C GLN A 194 9.50 7.34 28.20
N ILE A 195 9.81 6.41 27.29
CA ILE A 195 8.95 6.07 26.14
C ILE A 195 7.66 5.44 26.64
N GLU A 196 7.76 4.47 27.54
CA GLU A 196 6.62 3.79 28.15
C GLU A 196 5.69 4.75 28.87
N ASN A 197 6.20 5.61 29.75
CA ASN A 197 5.41 6.62 30.45
C ASN A 197 4.77 7.65 29.49
N ALA A 198 5.47 8.09 28.45
CA ALA A 198 4.92 9.00 27.44
C ALA A 198 3.81 8.32 26.61
N MET A 199 3.98 7.06 26.25
CA MET A 199 2.95 6.25 25.58
C MET A 199 1.72 6.09 26.47
N ILE A 200 1.88 5.74 27.74
CA ILE A 200 0.78 5.55 28.69
C ILE A 200 -0.05 6.82 28.84
N ASN A 201 0.61 7.96 29.02
CA ASN A 201 -0.07 9.25 29.16
C ASN A 201 -0.84 9.61 27.87
N ARG A 202 -0.24 9.42 26.70
CA ARG A 202 -0.89 9.73 25.43
C ARG A 202 -2.05 8.78 25.11
N ILE A 203 -1.91 7.48 25.39
CA ILE A 203 -3.00 6.50 25.25
C ILE A 203 -4.16 6.87 26.18
N LYS A 204 -3.85 7.31 27.41
CA LYS A 204 -4.86 7.79 28.36
C LYS A 204 -5.64 8.99 27.83
N ASP A 205 -4.95 9.98 27.24
CA ASP A 205 -5.57 11.15 26.63
C ASP A 205 -6.49 10.76 25.47
N VAL A 206 -6.03 9.87 24.57
CA VAL A 206 -6.83 9.34 23.46
C VAL A 206 -8.06 8.57 23.95
N LEU A 207 -7.92 7.75 24.99
CA LEU A 207 -9.04 7.00 25.57
C LEU A 207 -10.06 7.91 26.24
N ILE A 208 -9.63 9.04 26.80
CA ILE A 208 -10.52 10.07 27.35
C ILE A 208 -11.30 10.77 26.23
N GLU A 209 -10.65 11.08 25.10
CA GLU A 209 -11.32 11.70 23.94
C GLU A 209 -12.31 10.76 23.23
N LEU A 210 -12.06 9.45 23.22
CA LEU A 210 -12.97 8.43 22.66
C LEU A 210 -14.25 8.23 23.45
N GLY A 211 -14.36 8.79 24.66
CA GLY A 211 -15.60 8.85 25.44
C GLY A 211 -15.90 7.62 26.28
N LYS A 212 -17.16 7.51 26.73
CA LYS A 212 -17.61 6.48 27.70
C LYS A 212 -17.44 5.06 27.15
N GLY A 213 -16.66 4.24 27.82
CA GLY A 213 -16.50 2.81 27.52
C GLY A 213 -15.07 2.30 27.57
N PHE A 214 -14.10 3.21 27.72
CA PHE A 214 -12.69 2.84 27.87
C PHE A 214 -12.22 3.19 29.29
N ALA A 215 -11.58 2.23 29.96
CA ALA A 215 -10.95 2.43 31.26
C ALA A 215 -9.47 1.98 31.15
N PHE A 216 -8.56 2.88 31.51
CA PHE A 216 -7.16 2.51 31.67
C PHE A 216 -6.99 1.83 33.04
N VAL A 217 -6.68 0.52 33.04
CA VAL A 217 -6.65 -0.31 34.25
C VAL A 217 -5.25 -0.39 34.88
N GLY A 218 -4.21 0.13 34.20
CA GLY A 218 -2.84 0.17 34.72
C GLY A 218 -1.77 -0.07 33.66
N SER A 219 -0.52 0.28 33.96
CA SER A 219 0.62 0.16 33.05
C SER A 219 1.45 -1.11 33.25
N GLU A 220 1.31 -1.80 34.38
CA GLU A 220 2.02 -3.04 34.67
C GLU A 220 1.05 -4.09 35.23
N TYR A 221 0.87 -5.19 34.48
CA TYR A 221 0.35 -6.44 35.02
C TYR A 221 1.53 -7.37 35.28
N LYS A 222 1.77 -7.70 36.57
CA LYS A 222 2.63 -8.83 36.96
C LYS A 222 1.87 -10.12 36.78
#